data_8c10c81061216ffab1f459c2a2591ffc
#
_entry.id   8c10c81061216ffab1f459c2a2591ffc
#
_cell.length_a   1.000
_cell.length_b   1.000
_cell.length_c   1.000
_cell.angle_alpha   90.00
_cell.angle_beta   90.00
_cell.angle_gamma   90.00
#
_symmetry.space_group_name_H-M   'P 1'
#
loop_
_entity.id
_entity.type
_entity.pdbx_description
1 polymer ?
#
loop_
_entity_poly.entity_id
_entity_poly.type
_entity_poly.pdbx_seq_one_letter_code
_entity_poly.pdbx_strand_id
1 'polypeptide(L)'
;IKGTKHYLYEDELEFNALNPGNVVVGSWRDGDVGDWILTDDDHICQILAKTKINHPDYKKPRTMVRTVCGSFIVEQKTHKMLGEHGVAQNIYSFSGNYDSIYDRQNNRKLNNREFLFARYVAAGDNVLESYKKAYPKAKDEDYIKKKSNILLNKEEVRTMVKEEIKK
;
A
#
# COMPACT_ATOMS: atom_id res chain seq x y z
N ILE A 1 -14.82 -16.29 -0.49
CA ILE A 1 -14.13 -17.37 -1.25
C ILE A 1 -14.03 -18.59 -0.36
N LYS A 2 -14.48 -19.72 -0.83
CA LYS A 2 -14.47 -20.99 -0.07
C LYS A 2 -15.09 -20.88 1.34
N GLY A 3 -16.19 -20.14 1.46
CA GLY A 3 -16.89 -19.93 2.73
C GLY A 3 -16.33 -18.83 3.63
N THR A 4 -15.20 -18.25 3.26
CA THR A 4 -14.61 -17.13 4.00
C THR A 4 -15.11 -15.80 3.44
N LYS A 5 -15.56 -14.90 4.31
CA LYS A 5 -15.96 -13.55 3.93
C LYS A 5 -14.74 -12.67 3.74
N HIS A 6 -14.76 -11.90 2.66
CA HIS A 6 -13.76 -10.88 2.38
C HIS A 6 -14.47 -9.54 2.18
N TYR A 7 -13.83 -8.47 2.63
CA TYR A 7 -14.45 -7.15 2.64
C TYR A 7 -13.81 -6.22 1.64
N LEU A 8 -14.65 -5.40 1.01
CA LEU A 8 -14.27 -4.31 0.15
C LEU A 8 -14.88 -3.03 0.74
N TYR A 9 -14.07 -2.03 0.99
CA TYR A 9 -14.50 -0.74 1.49
C TYR A 9 -14.43 0.31 0.38
N GLU A 10 -15.40 1.20 0.33
CA GLU A 10 -15.50 2.19 -0.73
C GLU A 10 -14.43 3.28 -0.63
N ASP A 11 -14.01 3.59 0.59
CA ASP A 11 -12.97 4.59 0.83
C ASP A 11 -12.25 4.35 2.16
N GLU A 12 -11.18 5.11 2.37
CA GLU A 12 -10.37 5.02 3.57
C GLU A 12 -11.12 5.47 4.83
N LEU A 13 -12.06 6.39 4.68
CA LEU A 13 -12.88 6.87 5.81
C LEU A 13 -13.76 5.76 6.36
N GLU A 14 -14.47 5.04 5.49
CA GLU A 14 -15.26 3.88 5.87
C GLU A 14 -14.40 2.79 6.50
N PHE A 15 -13.26 2.49 5.88
CA PHE A 15 -12.33 1.49 6.39
C PHE A 15 -11.85 1.83 7.80
N ASN A 16 -11.42 3.06 8.03
CA ASN A 16 -10.92 3.49 9.34
C ASN A 16 -11.99 3.46 10.42
N ALA A 17 -13.22 3.81 10.07
CA ALA A 17 -14.34 3.76 11.00
C ALA A 17 -14.68 2.34 11.46
N LEU A 18 -14.58 1.36 10.57
CA LEU A 18 -14.95 -0.04 10.84
C LEU A 18 -13.77 -0.91 11.28
N ASN A 19 -12.55 -0.46 11.06
CA ASN A 19 -11.33 -1.22 11.38
C ASN A 19 -10.32 -0.36 12.14
N PRO A 20 -10.66 0.12 13.34
CA PRO A 20 -9.72 0.91 14.12
C PRO A 20 -8.46 0.09 14.43
N GLY A 21 -7.31 0.71 14.26
CA GLY A 21 -6.02 0.06 14.49
C GLY A 21 -5.43 -0.66 13.26
N ASN A 22 -6.17 -0.82 12.18
CA ASN A 22 -5.64 -1.31 10.92
C ASN A 22 -5.18 -0.16 10.02
N VAL A 23 -4.17 -0.42 9.21
CA VAL A 23 -3.51 0.59 8.38
C VAL A 23 -3.56 0.15 6.93
N VAL A 24 -3.97 1.07 6.07
CA VAL A 24 -3.87 0.90 4.62
C VAL A 24 -2.42 1.12 4.18
N VAL A 25 -1.83 0.11 3.58
CA VAL A 25 -0.41 0.09 3.26
C VAL A 25 -0.07 0.85 1.99
N GLY A 26 -0.98 0.90 1.03
CA GLY A 26 -0.79 1.60 -0.22
C GLY A 26 -1.37 0.87 -1.41
N SER A 27 -0.76 1.07 -2.57
CA SER A 27 -1.22 0.44 -3.81
C SER A 27 -1.24 -1.09 -3.71
N TRP A 28 -2.22 -1.70 -4.34
CA TRP A 28 -2.31 -3.16 -4.44
C TRP A 28 -1.06 -3.82 -5.04
N ARG A 29 -0.25 -3.05 -5.77
CA ARG A 29 0.99 -3.53 -6.40
C ARG A 29 2.09 -3.84 -5.39
N ASP A 30 2.13 -3.14 -4.27
CA ASP A 30 3.28 -3.11 -3.36
C ASP A 30 3.04 -3.83 -2.04
N GLY A 31 1.79 -4.20 -1.74
CA GLY A 31 1.46 -4.87 -0.48
C GLY A 31 1.88 -6.34 -0.44
N ASP A 32 1.86 -6.89 0.76
CA ASP A 32 2.07 -8.31 1.01
C ASP A 32 0.74 -9.01 1.40
N VAL A 33 0.74 -10.32 1.44
CA VAL A 33 -0.43 -11.11 1.88
C VAL A 33 -0.89 -10.64 3.25
N GLY A 34 -2.19 -10.36 3.37
CA GLY A 34 -2.80 -9.87 4.59
C GLY A 34 -2.82 -8.35 4.73
N ASP A 35 -2.08 -7.64 3.90
CA ASP A 35 -2.11 -6.17 3.93
C ASP A 35 -3.42 -5.63 3.36
N TRP A 36 -3.92 -4.56 3.96
CA TRP A 36 -4.98 -3.76 3.40
C TRP A 36 -4.38 -2.77 2.41
N ILE A 37 -4.91 -2.75 1.19
CA ILE A 37 -4.34 -1.98 0.07
C ILE A 37 -5.41 -1.15 -0.61
N LEU A 38 -4.95 -0.15 -1.35
CA LEU A 38 -5.79 0.68 -2.20
C LEU A 38 -5.79 0.14 -3.62
N THR A 39 -6.97 0.06 -4.19
CA THR A 39 -7.14 -0.08 -5.64
C THR A 39 -6.86 1.28 -6.31
N ASP A 40 -6.77 1.30 -7.62
CA ASP A 40 -6.45 2.54 -8.33
C ASP A 40 -7.57 3.60 -8.23
N ASP A 41 -8.77 3.20 -7.86
CA ASP A 41 -9.90 4.09 -7.60
C ASP A 41 -10.22 4.27 -6.11
N ASP A 42 -9.21 4.05 -5.26
CA ASP A 42 -9.28 4.31 -3.81
C ASP A 42 -10.20 3.38 -3.00
N HIS A 43 -10.63 2.27 -3.57
CA HIS A 43 -11.28 1.22 -2.78
C HIS A 43 -10.23 0.48 -1.93
N ILE A 44 -10.67 -0.08 -0.82
CA ILE A 44 -9.77 -0.79 0.10
C ILE A 44 -10.18 -2.25 0.19
N CYS A 45 -9.22 -3.12 -0.06
CA CYS A 45 -9.39 -4.56 0.10
C CYS A 45 -8.07 -5.18 0.58
N GLN A 46 -8.13 -6.46 0.90
CA GLN A 46 -6.98 -7.19 1.45
C GLN A 46 -6.34 -8.05 0.37
N ILE A 47 -5.02 -8.12 0.36
CA ILE A 47 -4.29 -9.07 -0.48
C ILE A 47 -4.47 -10.47 0.12
N LEU A 48 -5.05 -11.38 -0.68
CA LEU A 48 -5.33 -12.75 -0.26
C LEU A 48 -4.20 -13.70 -0.60
N ALA A 49 -3.50 -13.45 -1.70
CA ALA A 49 -2.35 -14.24 -2.12
C ALA A 49 -1.43 -13.40 -3.00
N LYS A 50 -0.16 -13.73 -2.96
CA LYS A 50 0.86 -13.10 -3.79
C LYS A 50 1.81 -14.20 -4.27
N THR A 51 1.88 -14.40 -5.57
CA THR A 51 2.65 -15.49 -6.17
C THR A 51 3.52 -14.98 -7.32
N LYS A 52 4.54 -15.75 -7.64
CA LYS A 52 5.38 -15.52 -8.82
C LYS A 52 4.89 -16.41 -9.96
N ILE A 53 4.72 -15.82 -11.13
CA ILE A 53 4.35 -16.54 -12.34
C ILE A 53 5.53 -16.58 -13.29
N ASN A 54 5.92 -17.79 -13.68
CA ASN A 54 6.88 -18.04 -14.75
C ASN A 54 6.12 -18.38 -16.02
N HIS A 55 6.38 -17.66 -17.08
CA HIS A 55 5.81 -17.93 -18.40
C HIS A 55 6.92 -17.80 -19.44
N PRO A 56 6.89 -18.63 -20.51
CA PRO A 56 7.93 -18.58 -21.56
C PRO A 56 8.12 -17.19 -22.18
N ASP A 57 7.06 -16.40 -22.25
CA ASP A 57 7.09 -15.05 -22.81
C ASP A 57 7.65 -14.00 -21.84
N TYR A 58 7.89 -14.35 -20.58
CA TYR A 58 8.40 -13.44 -19.59
C TYR A 58 9.90 -13.60 -19.42
N LYS A 59 10.65 -12.51 -19.58
CA LYS A 59 12.10 -12.51 -19.33
C LYS A 59 12.43 -12.78 -17.86
N LYS A 60 11.54 -12.38 -16.96
CA LYS A 60 11.64 -12.59 -15.50
C LYS A 60 10.28 -12.97 -14.94
N PRO A 61 10.21 -13.73 -13.85
CA PRO A 61 8.94 -14.01 -13.18
C PRO A 61 8.19 -12.72 -12.86
N ARG A 62 6.89 -12.72 -13.07
CA ARG A 62 6.00 -11.60 -12.70
C ARG A 62 5.25 -11.93 -11.44
N THR A 63 4.91 -10.90 -10.69
CA THR A 63 4.12 -11.04 -9.47
C THR A 63 2.64 -11.02 -9.80
N MET A 64 1.90 -12.01 -9.30
CA MET A 64 0.44 -12.01 -9.34
C MET A 64 -0.09 -11.70 -7.95
N VAL A 65 -1.00 -10.73 -7.86
CA VAL A 65 -1.69 -10.34 -6.64
C VAL A 65 -3.15 -10.77 -6.75
N ARG A 66 -3.61 -11.52 -5.75
CA ARG A 66 -5.01 -11.96 -5.67
C ARG A 66 -5.75 -11.18 -4.60
N THR A 67 -6.91 -10.67 -4.99
CA THR A 67 -7.83 -9.95 -4.09
C THR A 67 -9.23 -10.56 -4.21
N VAL A 68 -10.17 -10.02 -3.47
CA VAL A 68 -11.58 -10.44 -3.54
C VAL A 68 -12.19 -10.26 -4.95
N CYS A 69 -11.65 -9.34 -5.74
CA CYS A 69 -12.12 -9.06 -7.10
C CYS A 69 -11.47 -9.90 -8.20
N GLY A 70 -10.40 -10.60 -7.89
CA GLY A 70 -9.70 -11.42 -8.88
C GLY A 70 -8.20 -11.38 -8.71
N SER A 71 -7.50 -11.88 -9.74
CA SER A 71 -6.05 -11.94 -9.76
C SER A 71 -5.49 -11.02 -10.83
N PHE A 72 -4.50 -10.23 -10.47
CA PHE A 72 -3.90 -9.21 -11.32
C PHE A 72 -2.40 -9.40 -11.37
N ILE A 73 -1.83 -9.24 -12.56
CA ILE A 73 -0.39 -9.39 -12.79
C ILE A 73 0.27 -8.02 -12.80
N VAL A 74 1.30 -7.85 -11.96
CA VAL A 74 2.09 -6.62 -11.90
C VAL A 74 3.30 -6.77 -12.81
N GLU A 75 3.47 -5.84 -13.73
CA GLU A 75 4.69 -5.75 -14.51
C GLU A 75 5.76 -5.08 -13.65
N GLN A 76 6.84 -5.81 -13.36
CA GLN A 76 7.84 -5.41 -12.36
C GLN A 76 8.55 -4.10 -12.67
N LYS A 77 8.77 -3.83 -13.95
CA LYS A 77 9.56 -2.66 -14.36
C LYS A 77 8.78 -1.36 -14.35
N THR A 78 7.52 -1.42 -14.73
CA THR A 78 6.66 -0.24 -14.88
C THR A 78 5.46 -0.24 -13.95
N HIS A 79 5.29 -1.29 -13.17
CA HIS A 79 4.12 -1.54 -12.30
C HIS A 79 2.79 -1.49 -13.07
N LYS A 80 2.83 -1.78 -14.37
CA LYS A 80 1.62 -1.88 -15.18
C LYS A 80 0.95 -3.23 -14.98
N MET A 81 -0.34 -3.25 -15.15
CA MET A 81 -1.12 -4.46 -15.29
C MET A 81 -1.25 -4.77 -16.79
N LEU A 82 -1.10 -6.02 -17.16
CA LEU A 82 -1.33 -6.44 -18.53
C LEU A 82 -2.81 -6.79 -18.72
N GLY A 83 -3.43 -6.18 -19.73
CA GLY A 83 -4.78 -6.51 -20.15
C GLY A 83 -4.78 -7.60 -21.23
N GLU A 84 -5.96 -7.86 -21.76
CA GLU A 84 -6.13 -8.76 -22.92
C GLU A 84 -5.29 -8.27 -24.09
N HIS A 85 -4.82 -9.20 -24.89
CA HIS A 85 -4.00 -8.93 -26.08
C HIS A 85 -2.63 -8.29 -25.79
N GLY A 86 -2.15 -8.38 -24.54
CA GLY A 86 -0.85 -7.84 -24.17
C GLY A 86 -0.77 -6.33 -24.07
N VAL A 87 -1.90 -5.63 -24.15
CA VAL A 87 -1.93 -4.18 -23.95
C VAL A 87 -1.71 -3.87 -22.48
N ALA A 88 -0.72 -3.04 -22.19
CA ALA A 88 -0.40 -2.66 -20.83
C ALA A 88 -1.49 -1.77 -20.25
N GLN A 89 -2.06 -2.21 -19.13
CA GLN A 89 -2.98 -1.43 -18.31
C GLN A 89 -2.33 -1.24 -16.94
N ASN A 90 -2.39 -0.04 -16.40
CA ASN A 90 -1.79 0.25 -15.10
C ASN A 90 -2.82 0.54 -14.01
N ILE A 91 -4.06 0.17 -14.25
CA ILE A 91 -5.15 0.44 -13.31
C ILE A 91 -5.80 -0.86 -12.82
N TYR A 92 -6.18 -0.87 -11.56
CA TYR A 92 -7.10 -1.82 -10.96
C TYR A 92 -8.23 -1.01 -10.31
N SER A 93 -9.36 -0.93 -10.99
CA SER A 93 -10.45 -0.05 -10.63
C SER A 93 -11.77 -0.80 -10.60
N PHE A 94 -12.56 -0.56 -9.57
CA PHE A 94 -13.91 -1.09 -9.44
C PHE A 94 -14.96 -0.18 -10.09
N SER A 95 -14.66 1.11 -10.20
CA SER A 95 -15.63 2.11 -10.67
C SER A 95 -15.44 2.51 -12.13
N GLY A 96 -14.38 2.03 -12.78
CA GLY A 96 -14.00 2.48 -14.12
C GLY A 96 -13.25 3.81 -14.14
N ASN A 97 -12.90 4.35 -12.98
CA ASN A 97 -12.03 5.51 -12.88
C ASN A 97 -10.62 5.13 -13.30
N TYR A 98 -10.00 5.93 -14.16
CA TYR A 98 -8.69 5.65 -14.74
C TYR A 98 -7.54 6.41 -14.06
N ASP A 99 -7.80 7.17 -13.01
CA ASP A 99 -6.74 7.80 -12.22
C ASP A 99 -6.00 6.72 -11.41
N SER A 100 -4.78 6.42 -11.81
CA SER A 100 -3.97 5.44 -11.11
C SER A 100 -3.45 6.01 -9.80
N ILE A 101 -3.75 5.32 -8.70
CA ILE A 101 -3.14 5.68 -7.41
C ILE A 101 -1.62 5.53 -7.45
N TYR A 102 -1.11 4.60 -8.25
CA TYR A 102 0.33 4.43 -8.44
C TYR A 102 0.96 5.70 -9.04
N ASP A 103 0.35 6.26 -10.10
CA ASP A 103 0.85 7.48 -10.71
C ASP A 103 0.79 8.67 -9.74
N ARG A 104 -0.26 8.77 -8.95
CA ARG A 104 -0.37 9.79 -7.90
C ARG A 104 0.69 9.63 -6.82
N GLN A 105 0.94 8.39 -6.39
CA GLN A 105 1.93 8.10 -5.36
C GLN A 105 3.36 8.30 -5.86
N ASN A 106 3.65 8.05 -7.14
CA ASN A 106 4.97 8.28 -7.72
C ASN A 106 5.41 9.74 -7.71
N ASN A 107 4.47 10.66 -7.62
CA ASN A 107 4.78 12.09 -7.48
C ASN A 107 5.15 12.46 -6.04
N ARG A 108 5.08 11.53 -5.10
CA ARG A 108 5.48 11.74 -3.71
C ARG A 108 6.92 11.30 -3.52
N LYS A 109 7.65 12.05 -2.72
CA LYS A 109 9.03 11.68 -2.30
C LYS A 109 9.04 10.62 -1.20
N LEU A 110 7.90 10.37 -0.57
CA LEU A 110 7.73 9.38 0.48
C LEU A 110 6.88 8.22 -0.02
N ASN A 111 7.26 7.00 0.36
CA ASN A 111 6.39 5.87 0.18
C ASN A 111 5.23 5.91 1.19
N ASN A 112 4.28 5.02 1.02
CA ASN A 112 3.05 5.08 1.82
C ASN A 112 3.28 4.83 3.31
N ARG A 113 4.17 3.92 3.66
CA ARG A 113 4.50 3.64 5.07
C ARG A 113 5.25 4.80 5.72
N GLU A 114 6.15 5.45 5.01
CA GLU A 114 6.82 6.65 5.48
C GLU A 114 5.83 7.81 5.69
N PHE A 115 4.88 7.94 4.78
CA PHE A 115 3.79 8.92 4.91
C PHE A 115 2.93 8.65 6.14
N LEU A 116 2.55 7.40 6.38
CA LEU A 116 1.80 7.01 7.58
C LEU A 116 2.58 7.27 8.85
N PHE A 117 3.85 6.93 8.87
CA PHE A 117 4.74 7.22 9.99
C PHE A 117 4.73 8.72 10.32
N ALA A 118 4.89 9.57 9.31
CA ALA A 118 4.86 11.01 9.47
C ALA A 118 3.51 11.51 10.03
N ARG A 119 2.41 10.96 9.57
CA ARG A 119 1.07 11.31 10.06
C ARG A 119 0.87 10.93 11.52
N TYR A 120 1.32 9.75 11.93
CA TYR A 120 1.23 9.33 13.32
C TYR A 120 2.08 10.19 14.24
N VAL A 121 3.29 10.54 13.82
CA VAL A 121 4.15 11.46 14.57
C VAL A 121 3.49 12.84 14.69
N ALA A 122 2.93 13.36 13.62
CA ALA A 122 2.24 14.64 13.62
C ALA A 122 0.99 14.65 14.50
N ALA A 123 0.32 13.52 14.64
CA ALA A 123 -0.84 13.37 15.52
C ALA A 123 -0.48 13.33 17.02
N GLY A 124 0.81 13.33 17.35
CA GLY A 124 1.30 13.32 18.71
C GLY A 124 1.67 11.96 19.27
N ASP A 125 1.63 10.92 18.44
CA ASP A 125 2.08 9.60 18.86
C ASP A 125 3.60 9.60 19.09
N ASN A 126 4.02 8.79 20.04
CA ASN A 126 5.44 8.54 20.28
C ASN A 126 6.09 7.97 19.02
N VAL A 127 7.35 8.31 18.76
CA VAL A 127 8.07 7.93 17.54
C VAL A 127 8.12 6.41 17.35
N LEU A 128 8.39 5.65 18.41
CA LEU A 128 8.44 4.18 18.34
C LEU A 128 7.07 3.59 18.04
N GLU A 129 6.02 4.09 18.66
CA GLU A 129 4.63 3.65 18.41
C GLU A 129 4.19 3.99 16.99
N SER A 130 4.56 5.18 16.50
CA SER A 130 4.30 5.59 15.13
C SER A 130 4.93 4.62 14.12
N TYR A 131 6.16 4.21 14.39
CA TYR A 131 6.85 3.24 13.54
C TYR A 131 6.17 1.87 13.56
N LYS A 132 5.80 1.38 14.75
CA LYS A 132 5.10 0.09 14.90
C LYS A 132 3.77 0.07 14.15
N LYS A 133 3.02 1.17 14.19
CA LYS A 133 1.75 1.30 13.47
C LYS A 133 1.95 1.32 11.96
N ALA A 134 2.96 2.03 11.48
CA ALA A 134 3.26 2.11 10.04
C ALA A 134 3.91 0.84 9.49
N TYR A 135 4.64 0.11 10.33
CA TYR A 135 5.35 -1.12 9.98
C TYR A 135 4.96 -2.27 10.92
N PRO A 136 3.75 -2.79 10.83
CA PRO A 136 3.23 -3.75 11.83
C PRO A 136 3.98 -5.08 11.86
N LYS A 137 4.76 -5.39 10.83
CA LYS A 137 5.59 -6.61 10.79
C LYS A 137 6.91 -6.47 11.50
N ALA A 138 7.34 -5.27 11.86
CA ALA A 138 8.57 -5.02 12.60
C ALA A 138 8.38 -5.39 14.07
N LYS A 139 9.21 -6.29 14.61
CA LYS A 139 9.09 -6.82 15.97
C LYS A 139 10.33 -6.60 16.83
N ASP A 140 11.50 -6.40 16.24
CA ASP A 140 12.75 -6.17 16.97
C ASP A 140 12.81 -4.69 17.41
N GLU A 141 12.86 -4.47 18.72
CA GLU A 141 12.87 -3.12 19.29
C GLU A 141 14.11 -2.32 18.92
N ASP A 142 15.28 -2.93 18.88
CA ASP A 142 16.51 -2.25 18.47
C ASP A 142 16.45 -1.82 17.00
N TYR A 143 15.92 -2.68 16.14
CA TYR A 143 15.68 -2.37 14.75
C TYR A 143 14.68 -1.21 14.61
N ILE A 144 13.58 -1.23 15.36
CA ILE A 144 12.56 -0.19 15.35
C ILE A 144 13.15 1.15 15.79
N LYS A 145 13.94 1.19 16.86
CA LYS A 145 14.63 2.41 17.33
C LYS A 145 15.54 2.99 16.25
N LYS A 146 16.36 2.15 15.64
CA LYS A 146 17.29 2.56 14.60
C LYS A 146 16.56 3.11 13.38
N LYS A 147 15.58 2.39 12.86
CA LYS A 147 14.83 2.77 11.66
C LYS A 147 13.96 3.98 11.88
N SER A 148 13.32 4.09 13.04
CA SER A 148 12.48 5.26 13.36
C SER A 148 13.32 6.54 13.43
N ASN A 149 14.54 6.47 13.96
CA ASN A 149 15.45 7.61 13.97
C ASN A 149 15.90 8.01 12.57
N ILE A 150 16.20 7.04 11.71
CA ILE A 150 16.58 7.30 10.31
C ILE A 150 15.43 8.01 9.59
N LEU A 151 14.19 7.51 9.75
CA LEU A 151 13.01 8.12 9.13
C LEU A 151 12.75 9.53 9.67
N LEU A 152 12.84 9.71 10.99
CA LEU A 152 12.60 11.02 11.61
C LEU A 152 13.59 12.07 11.13
N ASN A 153 14.81 11.67 10.78
CA ASN A 153 15.85 12.57 10.27
C ASN A 153 15.79 12.79 8.76
N LYS A 154 14.94 12.06 8.04
CA LYS A 154 14.75 12.26 6.62
C LYS A 154 14.01 13.59 6.37
N GLU A 155 14.57 14.43 5.50
CA GLU A 155 14.03 15.77 5.24
C GLU A 155 12.57 15.74 4.77
N GLU A 156 12.24 14.82 3.89
CA GLU A 156 10.88 14.66 3.36
C GLU A 156 9.89 14.27 4.46
N VAL A 157 10.31 13.45 5.42
CA VAL A 157 9.48 13.08 6.59
C VAL A 157 9.24 14.30 7.48
N ARG A 158 10.29 15.05 7.77
CA ARG A 158 10.17 16.28 8.59
C ARG A 158 9.24 17.30 7.95
N THR A 159 9.36 17.49 6.66
CA THR A 159 8.50 18.40 5.90
C THR A 159 7.03 17.96 5.99
N MET A 160 6.77 16.67 5.81
CA MET A 160 5.42 16.11 5.90
C MET A 160 4.85 16.25 7.32
N VAL A 161 5.64 16.01 8.37
CA VAL A 161 5.20 16.19 9.76
C VAL A 161 4.79 17.64 10.02
N LYS A 162 5.59 18.59 9.56
CA LYS A 162 5.27 20.03 9.70
C LYS A 162 3.98 20.41 8.96
N GLU A 163 3.78 19.88 7.76
CA GLU A 163 2.58 20.13 6.98
C GLU A 163 1.33 19.55 7.64
N GLU A 164 1.41 18.34 8.18
CA GLU A 164 0.28 17.68 8.86
C GLU A 164 -0.07 18.39 10.18
N ILE A 165 0.90 18.91 10.92
CA ILE A 165 0.64 19.68 12.16
C ILE A 165 -0.14 20.96 11.86
N LYS A 166 0.10 21.58 10.70
CA LYS A 166 -0.59 22.83 10.30
C LYS A 166 -2.06 22.63 9.89
N LYS A 167 -2.47 21.42 9.64
CA LYS A 167 -3.86 21.10 9.36
C LYS A 167 -4.62 20.99 10.68
#